data_ec8db3e0f8372a5754307a84f6b634fa
#
_entry.id   ec8db3e0f8372a5754307a84f6b634fa
#
_cell.length_a   1.000
_cell.length_b   1.000
_cell.length_c   1.000
_cell.angle_alpha   90.00
_cell.angle_beta   90.00
_cell.angle_gamma   90.00
#
_symmetry.space_group_name_H-M   'P 1'
#
loop_
_entity.id
_entity.type
_entity.pdbx_description
1 polymer ?
#
loop_
_entity_poly.entity_id
_entity_poly.type
_entity_poly.pdbx_seq_one_letter_code
_entity_poly.pdbx_strand_id
1 'polypeptide(L)'
;MSEVKKIATRESYGNALVEIGKEHEDLVVLDADLAGATKTAIFQKVFPERHIDCGIAEGNMMGVAAGLATTGKVPFASSFAMFAAGRAFEQIRNSIGYPHLNVKIGATHAGISVGEDGATHQCNEDIALMRMIPGMVIINPADDVEARAAVKAAYEYVGPVYMRFGRLAIPVFNDESTYKFELGKGVVLREGSDVAIFATGLEVYESMQAAEMLAADGINAKVINIHTIKPLDEELVVASAKECKKVVTVEEHSIIGGLGSAVCDTLCANYPTPVLKIGVNDVYGESGPAVQLVKKYGLDAESIYTKVRAFLA
;
A
#
# COMPACT_ATOMS: atom_id res chain seq x y z
N MET A 1 -22.62 5.07 -19.62
CA MET A 1 -21.48 5.34 -18.74
C MET A 1 -20.28 4.64 -19.36
N SER A 2 -19.18 5.33 -19.63
CA SER A 2 -17.93 4.69 -20.08
C SER A 2 -17.48 3.71 -19.02
N GLU A 3 -17.08 2.52 -19.40
CA GLU A 3 -16.55 1.51 -18.49
C GLU A 3 -15.30 2.09 -17.79
N VAL A 4 -15.29 2.10 -16.47
CA VAL A 4 -14.16 2.64 -15.69
C VAL A 4 -12.97 1.71 -15.90
N LYS A 5 -11.87 2.26 -16.40
CA LYS A 5 -10.61 1.50 -16.60
C LYS A 5 -10.15 0.95 -15.25
N LYS A 6 -9.80 -0.35 -15.21
CA LYS A 6 -9.27 -1.01 -14.02
C LYS A 6 -7.89 -1.58 -14.31
N ILE A 7 -6.94 -1.33 -13.42
CA ILE A 7 -5.56 -1.84 -13.51
C ILE A 7 -5.13 -2.35 -12.13
N ALA A 8 -4.43 -3.48 -12.10
CA ALA A 8 -3.80 -3.96 -10.88
C ALA A 8 -2.53 -3.16 -10.59
N THR A 9 -2.36 -2.66 -9.36
CA THR A 9 -1.20 -1.81 -9.02
C THR A 9 0.15 -2.52 -9.19
N ARG A 10 0.20 -3.87 -9.11
CA ARG A 10 1.39 -4.65 -9.49
C ARG A 10 1.77 -4.51 -10.96
N GLU A 11 0.78 -4.30 -11.86
CA GLU A 11 1.04 -4.07 -13.29
C GLU A 11 1.61 -2.67 -13.51
N SER A 12 1.05 -1.68 -12.81
CA SER A 12 1.57 -0.32 -12.77
C SER A 12 3.03 -0.28 -12.30
N TYR A 13 3.35 -1.08 -11.27
CA TYR A 13 4.71 -1.27 -10.76
C TYR A 13 5.66 -1.79 -11.86
N GLY A 14 5.31 -2.89 -12.53
CA GLY A 14 6.14 -3.45 -13.60
C GLY A 14 6.38 -2.47 -14.76
N ASN A 15 5.36 -1.69 -15.14
CA ASN A 15 5.47 -0.66 -16.18
C ASN A 15 6.36 0.50 -15.73
N ALA A 16 6.19 1.00 -14.50
CA ALA A 16 7.00 2.08 -13.95
C ALA A 16 8.49 1.71 -13.87
N LEU A 17 8.82 0.47 -13.53
CA LEU A 17 10.21 -0.01 -13.55
C LEU A 17 10.85 0.12 -14.93
N VAL A 18 10.10 -0.17 -16.01
CA VAL A 18 10.59 0.01 -17.38
C VAL A 18 10.80 1.48 -17.71
N GLU A 19 9.88 2.36 -17.32
CA GLU A 19 10.00 3.80 -17.53
C GLU A 19 11.27 4.35 -16.88
N ILE A 20 11.47 4.05 -15.60
CA ILE A 20 12.67 4.46 -14.84
C ILE A 20 13.93 3.81 -15.42
N GLY A 21 13.87 2.54 -15.78
CA GLY A 21 15.02 1.80 -16.32
C GLY A 21 15.56 2.33 -17.65
N LYS A 22 14.73 3.05 -18.43
CA LYS A 22 15.17 3.74 -19.67
C LYS A 22 16.04 4.96 -19.38
N GLU A 23 15.83 5.61 -18.25
CA GLU A 23 16.50 6.85 -17.88
C GLU A 23 17.68 6.59 -16.91
N HIS A 24 17.69 5.44 -16.20
CA HIS A 24 18.60 5.15 -15.11
C HIS A 24 19.23 3.77 -15.24
N GLU A 25 20.55 3.70 -15.48
CA GLU A 25 21.31 2.45 -15.65
C GLU A 25 21.70 1.77 -14.31
N ASP A 26 21.59 2.48 -13.21
CA ASP A 26 21.87 1.98 -11.85
C ASP A 26 20.70 1.19 -11.25
N LEU A 27 19.48 1.32 -11.83
CA LEU A 27 18.34 0.53 -11.44
C LEU A 27 18.52 -0.93 -11.84
N VAL A 28 18.42 -1.84 -10.85
CA VAL A 28 18.39 -3.30 -11.03
C VAL A 28 17.17 -3.89 -10.35
N VAL A 29 16.58 -4.91 -10.96
CA VAL A 29 15.37 -5.56 -10.46
C VAL A 29 15.68 -6.99 -10.07
N LEU A 30 15.27 -7.38 -8.86
CA LEU A 30 15.44 -8.75 -8.35
C LEU A 30 14.06 -9.38 -8.13
N ASP A 31 13.99 -10.68 -8.36
CA ASP A 31 12.78 -11.48 -8.12
C ASP A 31 13.17 -12.82 -7.48
N ALA A 32 12.17 -13.49 -6.88
CA ALA A 32 12.33 -14.80 -6.25
C ALA A 32 11.44 -15.84 -6.95
N ASP A 33 11.68 -16.07 -8.26
CA ASP A 33 10.97 -17.00 -9.15
C ASP A 33 9.45 -16.66 -9.31
N LEU A 34 9.11 -15.37 -9.18
CA LEU A 34 7.72 -14.88 -9.27
C LEU A 34 7.55 -13.76 -10.31
N ALA A 35 8.52 -13.54 -11.21
CA ALA A 35 8.56 -12.39 -12.12
C ALA A 35 7.28 -12.21 -12.95
N GLY A 36 6.62 -13.30 -13.36
CA GLY A 36 5.35 -13.25 -14.08
C GLY A 36 4.20 -12.73 -13.20
N ALA A 37 4.18 -13.08 -11.92
CA ALA A 37 3.16 -12.68 -10.96
C ALA A 37 3.40 -11.27 -10.40
N THR A 38 4.62 -10.92 -10.03
CA THR A 38 5.03 -9.59 -9.55
C THR A 38 5.03 -8.54 -10.65
N LYS A 39 5.00 -8.97 -11.93
CA LYS A 39 5.13 -8.14 -13.14
C LYS A 39 6.53 -7.59 -13.40
N THR A 40 7.53 -7.99 -12.66
CA THR A 40 8.94 -7.68 -12.96
C THR A 40 9.39 -8.30 -14.29
N ALA A 41 8.71 -9.34 -14.80
CA ALA A 41 8.92 -9.87 -16.17
C ALA A 41 8.73 -8.82 -17.26
N ILE A 42 7.99 -7.72 -17.03
CA ILE A 42 7.88 -6.61 -17.97
C ILE A 42 9.24 -5.91 -18.10
N PHE A 43 9.91 -5.66 -16.96
CA PHE A 43 11.26 -5.11 -16.95
C PHE A 43 12.28 -6.07 -17.53
N GLN A 44 12.23 -7.35 -17.17
CA GLN A 44 13.12 -8.40 -17.67
C GLN A 44 13.15 -8.50 -19.20
N LYS A 45 12.00 -8.33 -19.85
CA LYS A 45 11.90 -8.36 -21.33
C LYS A 45 12.66 -7.21 -21.99
N VAL A 46 12.78 -6.06 -21.33
CA VAL A 46 13.43 -4.85 -21.88
C VAL A 46 14.89 -4.79 -21.47
N PHE A 47 15.20 -5.18 -20.25
CA PHE A 47 16.53 -5.09 -19.64
C PHE A 47 16.94 -6.42 -18.97
N PRO A 48 17.11 -7.51 -19.75
CA PRO A 48 17.41 -8.84 -19.19
C PRO A 48 18.71 -8.87 -18.37
N GLU A 49 19.70 -8.04 -18.72
CA GLU A 49 21.00 -7.95 -18.03
C GLU A 49 20.93 -7.23 -16.67
N ARG A 50 19.82 -6.57 -16.38
CA ARG A 50 19.58 -5.86 -15.12
C ARG A 50 18.45 -6.50 -14.29
N HIS A 51 17.98 -7.68 -14.71
CA HIS A 51 17.02 -8.48 -13.96
C HIS A 51 17.71 -9.73 -13.42
N ILE A 52 17.59 -9.95 -12.11
CA ILE A 52 18.25 -11.05 -11.38
C ILE A 52 17.16 -11.90 -10.74
N ASP A 53 17.02 -13.14 -11.17
CA ASP A 53 16.19 -14.12 -10.48
C ASP A 53 17.05 -14.86 -9.44
N CYS A 54 16.65 -14.74 -8.18
CA CYS A 54 17.35 -15.37 -7.05
C CYS A 54 16.81 -16.77 -6.70
N GLY A 55 15.85 -17.29 -7.50
CA GLY A 55 15.12 -18.49 -7.17
C GLY A 55 14.18 -18.29 -5.97
N ILE A 56 13.56 -19.37 -5.48
CA ILE A 56 12.65 -19.33 -4.32
C ILE A 56 13.45 -19.15 -3.03
N ALA A 57 14.07 -17.98 -2.85
CA ALA A 57 15.01 -17.70 -1.76
C ALA A 57 14.96 -16.21 -1.36
N GLU A 58 13.84 -15.74 -0.82
CA GLU A 58 13.57 -14.33 -0.54
C GLU A 58 14.59 -13.72 0.44
N GLY A 59 14.99 -14.46 1.47
CA GLY A 59 16.05 -14.01 2.39
C GLY A 59 17.38 -13.77 1.68
N ASN A 60 17.78 -14.66 0.74
CA ASN A 60 18.95 -14.48 -0.09
C ASN A 60 18.79 -13.28 -1.03
N MET A 61 17.63 -13.13 -1.68
CA MET A 61 17.31 -11.99 -2.55
C MET A 61 17.51 -10.67 -1.80
N MET A 62 17.01 -10.53 -0.57
CA MET A 62 17.19 -9.33 0.23
C MET A 62 18.66 -9.08 0.59
N GLY A 63 19.44 -10.13 0.85
CA GLY A 63 20.89 -10.03 1.06
C GLY A 63 21.62 -9.58 -0.20
N VAL A 64 21.28 -10.12 -1.38
CA VAL A 64 21.85 -9.71 -2.68
C VAL A 64 21.50 -8.25 -2.97
N ALA A 65 20.22 -7.85 -2.76
CA ALA A 65 19.80 -6.46 -2.93
C ALA A 65 20.58 -5.50 -2.01
N ALA A 66 20.78 -5.88 -0.74
CA ALA A 66 21.59 -5.10 0.19
C ALA A 66 23.03 -4.94 -0.32
N GLY A 67 23.65 -6.03 -0.79
CA GLY A 67 25.01 -5.99 -1.37
C GLY A 67 25.08 -5.08 -2.61
N LEU A 68 24.14 -5.17 -3.53
CA LEU A 68 24.08 -4.30 -4.72
C LEU A 68 23.94 -2.83 -4.36
N ALA A 69 23.13 -2.50 -3.34
CA ALA A 69 22.98 -1.13 -2.88
C ALA A 69 24.32 -0.53 -2.37
N THR A 70 25.20 -1.32 -1.77
CA THR A 70 26.54 -0.85 -1.34
C THR A 70 27.48 -0.53 -2.50
N THR A 71 27.17 -0.99 -3.71
CA THR A 71 27.93 -0.68 -4.94
C THR A 71 27.42 0.52 -5.72
N GLY A 72 26.41 1.24 -5.17
CA GLY A 72 25.80 2.39 -5.82
C GLY A 72 24.64 2.05 -6.78
N LYS A 73 24.20 0.78 -6.82
CA LYS A 73 22.99 0.40 -7.54
C LYS A 73 21.73 0.73 -6.72
N VAL A 74 20.60 0.88 -7.40
CA VAL A 74 19.28 1.04 -6.79
C VAL A 74 18.46 -0.24 -7.05
N PRO A 75 18.55 -1.24 -6.16
CA PRO A 75 17.84 -2.50 -6.34
C PRO A 75 16.37 -2.39 -5.94
N PHE A 76 15.51 -2.93 -6.80
CA PHE A 76 14.10 -3.20 -6.54
C PHE A 76 13.93 -4.71 -6.36
N ALA A 77 13.76 -5.16 -5.11
CA ALA A 77 13.61 -6.57 -4.76
C ALA A 77 12.12 -6.92 -4.64
N SER A 78 11.64 -7.87 -5.44
CA SER A 78 10.22 -8.13 -5.64
C SER A 78 9.84 -9.57 -5.29
N SER A 79 8.77 -9.72 -4.51
CA SER A 79 8.12 -10.99 -4.21
C SER A 79 6.69 -10.72 -3.75
N PHE A 80 5.94 -11.76 -3.36
CA PHE A 80 4.67 -11.56 -2.67
C PHE A 80 4.91 -10.94 -1.29
N ALA A 81 3.97 -10.12 -0.84
CA ALA A 81 4.08 -9.42 0.44
C ALA A 81 4.35 -10.37 1.61
N MET A 82 3.66 -11.52 1.65
CA MET A 82 3.86 -12.53 2.69
C MET A 82 5.29 -13.08 2.70
N PHE A 83 5.89 -13.26 1.54
CA PHE A 83 7.25 -13.83 1.44
C PHE A 83 8.32 -12.77 1.64
N ALA A 84 8.10 -11.55 1.15
CA ALA A 84 8.99 -10.43 1.42
C ALA A 84 8.96 -10.03 2.91
N ALA A 85 7.79 -9.61 3.40
CA ALA A 85 7.66 -9.09 4.77
C ALA A 85 7.73 -10.18 5.85
N GLY A 86 7.13 -11.35 5.61
CA GLY A 86 7.12 -12.43 6.59
C GLY A 86 8.40 -13.25 6.59
N ARG A 87 8.72 -13.91 5.47
CA ARG A 87 9.86 -14.84 5.39
C ARG A 87 11.22 -14.15 5.48
N ALA A 88 11.39 -13.01 4.83
CA ALA A 88 12.66 -12.28 4.78
C ALA A 88 12.74 -11.10 5.76
N PHE A 89 11.86 -11.03 6.77
CA PHE A 89 11.78 -9.91 7.72
C PHE A 89 13.12 -9.58 8.37
N GLU A 90 13.84 -10.60 8.85
CA GLU A 90 15.12 -10.42 9.53
C GLU A 90 16.16 -9.81 8.59
N GLN A 91 16.27 -10.29 7.35
CA GLN A 91 17.20 -9.77 6.36
C GLN A 91 16.85 -8.34 5.96
N ILE A 92 15.57 -8.02 5.80
CA ILE A 92 15.12 -6.63 5.57
C ILE A 92 15.53 -5.75 6.74
N ARG A 93 15.26 -6.19 7.97
CA ARG A 93 15.58 -5.42 9.17
C ARG A 93 17.09 -5.19 9.34
N ASN A 94 17.88 -6.24 9.25
CA ASN A 94 19.30 -6.18 9.62
C ASN A 94 20.21 -5.84 8.45
N SER A 95 19.90 -6.32 7.23
CA SER A 95 20.77 -6.09 6.08
C SER A 95 20.40 -4.84 5.28
N ILE A 96 19.15 -4.36 5.37
CA ILE A 96 18.65 -3.20 4.63
C ILE A 96 18.34 -2.04 5.56
N GLY A 97 17.47 -2.25 6.55
CA GLY A 97 16.96 -1.20 7.43
C GLY A 97 18.03 -0.65 8.38
N TYR A 98 18.75 -1.52 9.09
CA TYR A 98 19.76 -1.12 10.07
C TYR A 98 20.90 -0.27 9.48
N PRO A 99 21.52 -0.65 8.34
CA PRO A 99 22.49 0.19 7.65
C PRO A 99 21.88 1.28 6.77
N HIS A 100 20.55 1.40 6.73
CA HIS A 100 19.78 2.39 5.94
C HIS A 100 20.13 2.37 4.44
N LEU A 101 20.21 1.18 3.85
CA LEU A 101 20.58 1.01 2.44
C LEU A 101 19.46 1.43 1.49
N ASN A 102 19.86 1.90 0.31
CA ASN A 102 18.96 2.35 -0.74
C ASN A 102 18.35 1.17 -1.52
N VAL A 103 17.52 0.38 -0.84
CA VAL A 103 16.80 -0.78 -1.40
C VAL A 103 15.31 -0.51 -1.44
N LYS A 104 14.66 -0.85 -2.56
CA LYS A 104 13.22 -0.75 -2.75
C LYS A 104 12.62 -2.15 -2.74
N ILE A 105 11.66 -2.40 -1.87
CA ILE A 105 10.97 -3.68 -1.76
C ILE A 105 9.62 -3.55 -2.44
N GLY A 106 9.47 -4.21 -3.60
CA GLY A 106 8.24 -4.25 -4.38
C GLY A 106 7.38 -5.45 -3.95
N ALA A 107 6.60 -5.29 -2.90
CA ALA A 107 5.77 -6.35 -2.33
C ALA A 107 4.40 -6.39 -3.00
N THR A 108 4.15 -7.42 -3.80
CA THR A 108 2.88 -7.61 -4.50
C THR A 108 1.98 -8.62 -3.79
N HIS A 109 0.74 -8.79 -4.23
CA HIS A 109 -0.20 -9.75 -3.66
C HIS A 109 -0.41 -9.57 -2.16
N ALA A 110 -0.54 -8.31 -1.71
CA ALA A 110 -0.84 -8.01 -0.32
C ALA A 110 -2.36 -8.09 -0.05
N GLY A 111 -2.72 -8.38 1.18
CA GLY A 111 -4.10 -8.35 1.67
C GLY A 111 -4.98 -9.55 1.28
N ILE A 112 -6.26 -9.40 1.53
CA ILE A 112 -7.30 -10.42 1.30
C ILE A 112 -7.59 -10.64 -0.19
N SER A 113 -7.43 -9.60 -1.01
CA SER A 113 -7.72 -9.62 -2.45
C SER A 113 -6.72 -10.44 -3.28
N VAL A 114 -5.74 -11.10 -2.66
CA VAL A 114 -4.97 -12.19 -3.28
C VAL A 114 -5.92 -13.26 -3.82
N GLY A 115 -6.99 -13.53 -3.10
CA GLY A 115 -8.08 -14.37 -3.60
C GLY A 115 -7.86 -15.86 -3.40
N GLU A 116 -7.84 -16.61 -4.49
CA GLU A 116 -7.89 -18.07 -4.52
C GLU A 116 -6.69 -18.75 -3.83
N ASP A 117 -5.52 -18.11 -3.81
CA ASP A 117 -4.31 -18.63 -3.16
C ASP A 117 -4.49 -18.79 -1.63
N GLY A 118 -5.40 -18.02 -1.04
CA GLY A 118 -5.87 -18.21 0.33
C GLY A 118 -4.91 -17.73 1.41
N ALA A 119 -5.20 -18.12 2.65
CA ALA A 119 -4.58 -17.60 3.88
C ALA A 119 -3.05 -17.68 3.91
N THR A 120 -2.43 -18.65 3.25
CA THR A 120 -0.96 -18.80 3.24
C THR A 120 -0.25 -17.77 2.38
N HIS A 121 -0.96 -17.11 1.48
CA HIS A 121 -0.43 -16.08 0.55
C HIS A 121 -0.97 -14.68 0.85
N GLN A 122 -2.14 -14.59 1.48
CA GLN A 122 -2.75 -13.34 1.91
C GLN A 122 -1.95 -12.73 3.06
N CYS A 123 -1.29 -11.60 2.82
CA CYS A 123 -0.52 -10.91 3.84
C CYS A 123 -1.35 -9.77 4.43
N ASN A 124 -1.83 -9.97 5.65
CA ASN A 124 -2.63 -8.99 6.39
C ASN A 124 -1.82 -8.30 7.50
N GLU A 125 -0.51 -8.52 7.59
CA GLU A 125 0.39 -8.07 8.64
C GLU A 125 1.64 -7.33 8.13
N ASP A 126 1.81 -7.20 6.83
CA ASP A 126 3.02 -6.64 6.21
C ASP A 126 3.30 -5.18 6.61
N ILE A 127 2.25 -4.34 6.62
CA ILE A 127 2.38 -2.95 7.05
C ILE A 127 2.84 -2.88 8.51
N ALA A 128 2.26 -3.70 9.39
CA ALA A 128 2.63 -3.76 10.79
C ALA A 128 4.11 -4.15 10.97
N LEU A 129 4.56 -5.21 10.31
CA LEU A 129 5.94 -5.68 10.35
C LEU A 129 6.93 -4.61 9.85
N MET A 130 6.65 -4.00 8.71
CA MET A 130 7.54 -2.99 8.11
C MET A 130 7.55 -1.68 8.88
N ARG A 131 6.43 -1.28 9.51
CA ARG A 131 6.38 -0.10 10.38
C ARG A 131 7.34 -0.17 11.56
N MET A 132 7.64 -1.37 12.06
CA MET A 132 8.56 -1.58 13.18
C MET A 132 10.02 -1.31 12.83
N ILE A 133 10.40 -1.29 11.55
CA ILE A 133 11.78 -1.07 11.13
C ILE A 133 12.08 0.43 11.11
N PRO A 134 13.05 0.93 11.92
CA PRO A 134 13.42 2.34 11.92
C PRO A 134 13.85 2.84 10.53
N GLY A 135 13.38 4.03 10.13
CA GLY A 135 13.72 4.64 8.85
C GLY A 135 13.11 4.00 7.61
N MET A 136 12.37 2.90 7.73
CA MET A 136 11.64 2.29 6.60
C MET A 136 10.50 3.21 6.18
N VAL A 137 10.46 3.58 4.89
CA VAL A 137 9.31 4.25 4.27
C VAL A 137 8.31 3.21 3.80
N ILE A 138 7.00 3.47 3.98
CA ILE A 138 5.93 2.54 3.57
C ILE A 138 4.92 3.25 2.70
N ILE A 139 4.74 2.73 1.48
CA ILE A 139 3.84 3.27 0.46
C ILE A 139 2.83 2.19 0.04
N ASN A 140 1.55 2.55 -0.01
CA ASN A 140 0.45 1.71 -0.49
C ASN A 140 -0.45 2.52 -1.43
N PRO A 141 -0.17 2.54 -2.74
CA PRO A 141 -0.87 3.39 -3.70
C PRO A 141 -2.29 2.91 -4.00
N ALA A 142 -3.18 3.84 -4.30
CA ALA A 142 -4.61 3.60 -4.45
C ALA A 142 -5.08 3.31 -5.89
N ASP A 143 -4.28 3.64 -6.92
CA ASP A 143 -4.60 3.33 -8.33
C ASP A 143 -3.35 3.28 -9.22
N ASP A 144 -3.53 3.12 -10.54
CA ASP A 144 -2.43 3.06 -11.51
C ASP A 144 -1.57 4.32 -11.54
N VAL A 145 -2.20 5.49 -11.57
CA VAL A 145 -1.50 6.77 -11.68
C VAL A 145 -0.64 7.01 -10.46
N GLU A 146 -1.21 6.82 -9.28
CA GLU A 146 -0.50 6.95 -8.02
C GLU A 146 0.61 5.89 -7.87
N ALA A 147 0.35 4.64 -8.28
CA ALA A 147 1.35 3.57 -8.21
C ALA A 147 2.59 3.88 -9.04
N ARG A 148 2.42 4.36 -10.29
CA ARG A 148 3.56 4.75 -11.14
C ARG A 148 4.33 5.94 -10.56
N ALA A 149 3.62 6.94 -10.07
CA ALA A 149 4.25 8.10 -9.42
C ALA A 149 4.98 7.71 -8.13
N ALA A 150 4.41 6.81 -7.31
CA ALA A 150 5.00 6.28 -6.10
C ALA A 150 6.30 5.49 -6.35
N VAL A 151 6.34 4.67 -7.42
CA VAL A 151 7.56 3.92 -7.81
C VAL A 151 8.67 4.87 -8.21
N LYS A 152 8.35 5.94 -8.95
CA LYS A 152 9.32 6.98 -9.31
C LYS A 152 9.84 7.73 -8.08
N ALA A 153 8.94 8.16 -7.20
CA ALA A 153 9.33 8.83 -5.94
C ALA A 153 10.15 7.90 -5.03
N ALA A 154 9.85 6.61 -5.00
CA ALA A 154 10.65 5.62 -4.29
C ALA A 154 12.06 5.49 -4.87
N TYR A 155 12.23 5.54 -6.18
CA TYR A 155 13.55 5.54 -6.83
C TYR A 155 14.36 6.78 -6.43
N GLU A 156 13.75 7.95 -6.43
CA GLU A 156 14.39 9.23 -6.08
C GLU A 156 14.77 9.34 -4.59
N TYR A 157 14.03 8.68 -3.71
CA TYR A 157 14.31 8.67 -2.27
C TYR A 157 15.52 7.81 -1.95
N VAL A 158 16.51 8.34 -1.24
CA VAL A 158 17.69 7.59 -0.79
C VAL A 158 17.42 6.96 0.58
N GLY A 159 17.26 5.65 0.60
CA GLY A 159 16.95 4.87 1.80
C GLY A 159 16.00 3.70 1.53
N PRO A 160 15.67 2.90 2.55
CA PRO A 160 14.82 1.73 2.39
C PRO A 160 13.34 2.13 2.21
N VAL A 161 12.70 1.54 1.20
CA VAL A 161 11.27 1.76 0.91
C VAL A 161 10.57 0.42 0.74
N TYR A 162 9.47 0.21 1.43
CA TYR A 162 8.53 -0.88 1.22
C TYR A 162 7.30 -0.36 0.46
N MET A 163 7.06 -0.90 -0.71
CA MET A 163 5.92 -0.58 -1.57
C MET A 163 4.98 -1.76 -1.63
N ARG A 164 3.72 -1.52 -1.34
CA ARG A 164 2.66 -2.52 -1.26
C ARG A 164 1.76 -2.45 -2.48
N PHE A 165 1.60 -3.55 -3.20
CA PHE A 165 0.79 -3.62 -4.42
C PHE A 165 -0.23 -4.75 -4.37
N GLY A 166 -1.45 -4.49 -4.91
CA GLY A 166 -2.52 -5.47 -5.01
C GLY A 166 -2.45 -6.32 -6.28
N ARG A 167 -3.05 -7.52 -6.20
CA ARG A 167 -3.30 -8.41 -7.34
C ARG A 167 -4.57 -8.02 -8.11
N LEU A 168 -5.61 -7.59 -7.38
CA LEU A 168 -6.90 -7.22 -7.94
C LEU A 168 -6.77 -5.96 -8.82
N ALA A 169 -7.39 -5.97 -9.99
CA ALA A 169 -7.52 -4.79 -10.82
C ALA A 169 -8.57 -3.85 -10.22
N ILE A 170 -8.14 -2.63 -9.91
CA ILE A 170 -8.94 -1.60 -9.24
C ILE A 170 -9.18 -0.40 -10.17
N PRO A 171 -10.26 0.37 -9.95
CA PRO A 171 -10.55 1.56 -10.75
C PRO A 171 -9.41 2.57 -10.75
N VAL A 172 -9.14 3.16 -11.92
CA VAL A 172 -8.23 4.31 -12.06
C VAL A 172 -9.08 5.56 -11.93
N PHE A 173 -8.84 6.37 -10.92
CA PHE A 173 -9.62 7.56 -10.60
C PHE A 173 -8.80 8.86 -10.53
N ASN A 174 -7.47 8.75 -10.36
CA ASN A 174 -6.59 9.91 -10.43
C ASN A 174 -6.38 10.34 -11.89
N ASP A 175 -6.28 11.65 -12.14
CA ASP A 175 -5.96 12.21 -13.45
C ASP A 175 -4.45 12.36 -13.58
N GLU A 176 -3.85 11.59 -14.51
CA GLU A 176 -2.40 11.57 -14.76
C GLU A 176 -1.82 12.97 -15.10
N SER A 177 -2.63 13.85 -15.71
CA SER A 177 -2.18 15.19 -16.10
C SER A 177 -2.03 16.16 -14.94
N THR A 178 -2.72 15.92 -13.83
CA THR A 178 -2.77 16.82 -12.67
C THR A 178 -2.24 16.20 -11.38
N TYR A 179 -2.15 14.86 -11.33
CA TYR A 179 -1.73 14.15 -10.13
C TYR A 179 -0.26 14.45 -9.77
N LYS A 180 -0.04 14.74 -8.49
CA LYS A 180 1.31 14.94 -7.92
C LYS A 180 1.46 14.05 -6.70
N PHE A 181 2.47 13.20 -6.72
CA PHE A 181 2.85 12.39 -5.57
C PHE A 181 3.82 13.17 -4.69
N GLU A 182 3.52 13.28 -3.41
CA GLU A 182 4.41 13.86 -2.41
C GLU A 182 4.57 12.88 -1.25
N LEU A 183 5.78 12.31 -1.13
CA LEU A 183 6.08 11.30 -0.12
C LEU A 183 5.84 11.87 1.29
N GLY A 184 5.10 11.13 2.11
CA GLY A 184 4.77 11.54 3.47
C GLY A 184 3.56 12.48 3.60
N LYS A 185 2.89 12.82 2.49
CA LYS A 185 1.67 13.63 2.50
C LYS A 185 0.43 12.79 2.19
N GLY A 186 -0.68 13.12 2.87
CA GLY A 186 -1.99 12.59 2.54
C GLY A 186 -2.71 13.47 1.52
N VAL A 187 -3.68 12.92 0.80
CA VAL A 187 -4.46 13.62 -0.22
C VAL A 187 -5.93 13.66 0.17
N VAL A 188 -6.49 14.86 0.36
CA VAL A 188 -7.94 15.01 0.56
C VAL A 188 -8.64 14.85 -0.78
N LEU A 189 -9.40 13.76 -0.93
CA LEU A 189 -10.15 13.44 -2.15
C LEU A 189 -11.58 13.98 -2.12
N ARG A 190 -12.14 14.11 -0.92
CA ARG A 190 -13.48 14.65 -0.69
C ARG A 190 -13.49 15.43 0.62
N GLU A 191 -14.01 16.65 0.57
CA GLU A 191 -14.26 17.45 1.76
C GLU A 191 -15.52 16.98 2.50
N GLY A 192 -15.56 17.18 3.83
CA GLY A 192 -16.66 16.82 4.70
C GLY A 192 -16.37 17.19 6.14
N SER A 193 -17.42 17.23 6.98
CA SER A 193 -17.31 17.74 8.36
C SER A 193 -17.84 16.78 9.44
N ASP A 194 -18.53 15.71 9.06
CA ASP A 194 -19.20 14.83 10.03
C ASP A 194 -18.29 13.67 10.50
N VAL A 195 -17.43 13.18 9.61
CA VAL A 195 -16.48 12.11 9.87
C VAL A 195 -15.28 12.21 8.90
N ALA A 196 -14.07 11.97 9.40
CA ALA A 196 -12.88 11.84 8.56
C ALA A 196 -12.57 10.36 8.33
N ILE A 197 -12.54 9.93 7.06
CA ILE A 197 -12.20 8.56 6.63
C ILE A 197 -10.80 8.59 6.03
N PHE A 198 -9.84 7.97 6.71
CA PHE A 198 -8.48 7.76 6.23
C PHE A 198 -8.39 6.37 5.61
N ALA A 199 -8.13 6.30 4.32
CA ALA A 199 -8.05 5.03 3.60
C ALA A 199 -6.70 4.89 2.89
N THR A 200 -6.30 3.66 2.55
CA THR A 200 -5.06 3.37 1.83
C THR A 200 -5.25 2.24 0.82
N GLY A 201 -4.52 2.29 -0.30
CA GLY A 201 -4.57 1.26 -1.34
C GLY A 201 -5.97 1.07 -1.93
N LEU A 202 -6.36 -0.19 -2.11
CA LEU A 202 -7.68 -0.61 -2.60
C LEU A 202 -8.84 0.12 -1.90
N GLU A 203 -8.72 0.35 -0.60
CA GLU A 203 -9.80 0.86 0.25
C GLU A 203 -10.12 2.34 0.02
N VAL A 204 -9.27 3.06 -0.71
CA VAL A 204 -9.54 4.47 -1.06
C VAL A 204 -10.75 4.59 -1.96
N TYR A 205 -10.82 3.77 -3.02
CA TYR A 205 -11.97 3.79 -3.92
C TYR A 205 -13.25 3.34 -3.23
N GLU A 206 -13.20 2.26 -2.45
CA GLU A 206 -14.33 1.76 -1.68
C GLU A 206 -14.83 2.81 -0.67
N SER A 207 -13.91 3.54 -0.02
CA SER A 207 -14.25 4.63 0.90
C SER A 207 -14.90 5.82 0.19
N MET A 208 -14.48 6.15 -1.03
CA MET A 208 -15.13 7.19 -1.84
C MET A 208 -16.57 6.80 -2.19
N GLN A 209 -16.79 5.55 -2.60
CA GLN A 209 -18.15 5.05 -2.87
C GLN A 209 -19.02 5.04 -1.60
N ALA A 210 -18.46 4.62 -0.46
CA ALA A 210 -19.16 4.67 0.82
C ALA A 210 -19.52 6.10 1.22
N ALA A 211 -18.66 7.08 0.98
CA ALA A 211 -18.92 8.50 1.25
C ALA A 211 -20.07 9.07 0.38
N GLU A 212 -20.20 8.60 -0.86
CA GLU A 212 -21.37 8.96 -1.69
C GLU A 212 -22.69 8.41 -1.12
N MET A 213 -22.66 7.16 -0.61
CA MET A 213 -23.84 6.57 0.06
C MET A 213 -24.18 7.32 1.35
N LEU A 214 -23.17 7.70 2.16
CA LEU A 214 -23.36 8.51 3.36
C LEU A 214 -23.97 9.87 3.04
N ALA A 215 -23.54 10.50 1.95
CA ALA A 215 -24.09 11.80 1.51
C ALA A 215 -25.56 11.71 1.13
N ALA A 216 -26.03 10.59 0.58
CA ALA A 216 -27.44 10.37 0.32
C ALA A 216 -28.30 10.34 1.61
N ASP A 217 -27.69 9.97 2.74
CA ASP A 217 -28.30 10.03 4.08
C ASP A 217 -28.07 11.40 4.79
N GLY A 218 -27.44 12.37 4.12
CA GLY A 218 -27.15 13.70 4.67
C GLY A 218 -25.88 13.74 5.55
N ILE A 219 -25.01 12.72 5.48
CA ILE A 219 -23.75 12.65 6.22
C ILE A 219 -22.60 13.06 5.31
N ASN A 220 -21.89 14.13 5.66
CA ASN A 220 -20.76 14.66 4.88
C ASN A 220 -19.44 14.09 5.37
N ALA A 221 -19.01 12.98 4.79
CA ALA A 221 -17.74 12.35 5.08
C ALA A 221 -16.60 13.02 4.32
N LYS A 222 -15.52 13.37 5.03
CA LYS A 222 -14.21 13.72 4.44
C LYS A 222 -13.48 12.43 4.12
N VAL A 223 -12.95 12.27 2.89
CA VAL A 223 -12.16 11.10 2.50
C VAL A 223 -10.74 11.52 2.18
N ILE A 224 -9.80 10.86 2.85
CA ILE A 224 -8.37 11.16 2.76
C ILE A 224 -7.63 9.89 2.35
N ASN A 225 -6.91 9.98 1.25
CA ASN A 225 -5.98 8.94 0.82
C ASN A 225 -4.64 9.08 1.56
N ILE A 226 -4.26 8.04 2.30
CA ILE A 226 -2.95 7.91 2.94
C ILE A 226 -2.12 6.92 2.14
N HIS A 227 -1.55 7.36 1.04
CA HIS A 227 -0.66 6.55 0.23
C HIS A 227 0.70 6.30 0.88
N THR A 228 1.16 7.17 1.78
CA THR A 228 2.37 6.98 2.59
C THR A 228 1.98 6.78 4.05
N ILE A 229 2.14 5.54 4.54
CA ILE A 229 1.77 5.17 5.90
C ILE A 229 2.89 5.52 6.90
N LYS A 230 4.13 5.49 6.42
CA LYS A 230 5.31 5.90 7.19
C LYS A 230 6.32 6.61 6.26
N PRO A 231 6.69 7.88 6.54
CA PRO A 231 6.12 8.73 7.58
C PRO A 231 4.65 9.04 7.33
N LEU A 232 3.85 9.13 8.39
CA LEU A 232 2.45 9.54 8.31
C LEU A 232 2.34 11.07 8.26
N ASP A 233 1.38 11.60 7.52
CA ASP A 233 1.01 13.03 7.56
C ASP A 233 0.23 13.34 8.85
N GLU A 234 0.94 13.43 9.96
CA GLU A 234 0.35 13.64 11.29
C GLU A 234 -0.41 14.98 11.38
N GLU A 235 0.06 16.01 10.69
CA GLU A 235 -0.60 17.33 10.64
C GLU A 235 -1.99 17.22 10.01
N LEU A 236 -2.11 16.54 8.87
CA LEU A 236 -3.38 16.31 8.19
C LEU A 236 -4.32 15.44 9.04
N VAL A 237 -3.79 14.41 9.68
CA VAL A 237 -4.57 13.54 10.58
C VAL A 237 -5.17 14.35 11.72
N VAL A 238 -4.37 15.15 12.42
CA VAL A 238 -4.80 15.96 13.55
C VAL A 238 -5.77 17.06 13.12
N ALA A 239 -5.51 17.73 11.99
CA ALA A 239 -6.38 18.78 11.45
C ALA A 239 -7.77 18.22 11.12
N SER A 240 -7.82 17.09 10.40
CA SER A 240 -9.08 16.44 10.03
C SER A 240 -9.86 15.92 11.25
N ALA A 241 -9.17 15.39 12.26
CA ALA A 241 -9.81 14.97 13.49
C ALA A 241 -10.39 16.15 14.29
N LYS A 242 -9.72 17.30 14.30
CA LYS A 242 -10.24 18.52 14.93
C LYS A 242 -11.52 19.04 14.25
N GLU A 243 -11.56 18.93 12.92
CA GLU A 243 -12.71 19.34 12.12
C GLU A 243 -13.90 18.39 12.31
N CYS A 244 -13.70 17.09 12.08
CA CYS A 244 -14.78 16.10 12.00
C CYS A 244 -15.16 15.47 13.34
N LYS A 245 -14.32 15.55 14.40
CA LYS A 245 -14.55 14.98 15.75
C LYS A 245 -14.70 13.46 15.84
N LYS A 246 -14.88 12.76 14.72
CA LYS A 246 -14.95 11.30 14.61
C LYS A 246 -14.06 10.88 13.44
N VAL A 247 -13.30 9.80 13.63
CA VAL A 247 -12.32 9.31 12.66
C VAL A 247 -12.61 7.84 12.33
N VAL A 248 -12.45 7.49 11.07
CA VAL A 248 -12.51 6.11 10.57
C VAL A 248 -11.21 5.83 9.82
N THR A 249 -10.64 4.65 9.98
CA THR A 249 -9.54 4.16 9.13
C THR A 249 -9.98 2.94 8.36
N VAL A 250 -9.60 2.85 7.09
CA VAL A 250 -9.97 1.74 6.21
C VAL A 250 -8.72 1.20 5.52
N GLU A 251 -8.45 -0.09 5.72
CA GLU A 251 -7.26 -0.75 5.20
C GLU A 251 -7.51 -2.23 4.90
N GLU A 252 -7.01 -2.71 3.78
CA GLU A 252 -6.98 -4.15 3.45
C GLU A 252 -5.80 -4.82 4.17
N HIS A 253 -5.84 -4.79 5.49
CA HIS A 253 -4.80 -5.25 6.41
C HIS A 253 -5.45 -5.56 7.75
N SER A 254 -4.76 -6.25 8.65
CA SER A 254 -5.21 -6.39 10.04
C SER A 254 -5.45 -5.02 10.67
N ILE A 255 -6.51 -4.90 11.48
CA ILE A 255 -6.75 -3.70 12.30
C ILE A 255 -5.67 -3.47 13.37
N ILE A 256 -4.72 -4.41 13.50
CA ILE A 256 -3.61 -4.37 14.46
C ILE A 256 -2.33 -3.99 13.72
N GLY A 257 -1.70 -2.89 14.12
CA GLY A 257 -0.37 -2.47 13.66
C GLY A 257 -0.31 -1.73 12.31
N GLY A 258 -1.40 -1.70 11.50
CA GLY A 258 -1.45 -1.04 10.21
C GLY A 258 -1.72 0.47 10.26
N LEU A 259 -2.44 0.99 9.25
CA LEU A 259 -2.83 2.39 9.13
C LEU A 259 -3.65 2.84 10.35
N GLY A 260 -4.64 2.05 10.76
CA GLY A 260 -5.49 2.39 11.89
C GLY A 260 -4.71 2.57 13.18
N SER A 261 -3.67 1.76 13.41
CA SER A 261 -2.79 1.94 14.56
C SER A 261 -1.94 3.20 14.44
N ALA A 262 -1.40 3.52 13.26
CA ALA A 262 -0.62 4.74 13.03
C ALA A 262 -1.44 6.00 13.32
N VAL A 263 -2.69 6.05 12.81
CA VAL A 263 -3.62 7.15 13.06
C VAL A 263 -3.97 7.25 14.56
N CYS A 264 -4.25 6.11 15.21
CA CYS A 264 -4.54 6.09 16.66
C CYS A 264 -3.34 6.60 17.47
N ASP A 265 -2.12 6.17 17.19
CA ASP A 265 -0.90 6.61 17.87
C ASP A 265 -0.76 8.15 17.78
N THR A 266 -0.92 8.70 16.57
CA THR A 266 -0.88 10.16 16.34
C THR A 266 -1.98 10.90 17.10
N LEU A 267 -3.22 10.41 17.04
CA LEU A 267 -4.35 11.06 17.70
C LEU A 267 -4.28 10.97 19.23
N CYS A 268 -3.87 9.82 19.79
CA CYS A 268 -3.69 9.71 21.23
C CYS A 268 -2.66 10.70 21.79
N ALA A 269 -1.58 10.95 21.02
CA ALA A 269 -0.53 11.88 21.43
C ALA A 269 -0.90 13.36 21.26
N ASN A 270 -1.73 13.72 20.25
CA ASN A 270 -1.92 15.11 19.85
C ASN A 270 -3.36 15.62 20.05
N TYR A 271 -4.37 14.81 19.74
CA TYR A 271 -5.79 15.17 19.82
C TYR A 271 -6.66 13.93 19.99
N PRO A 272 -6.85 13.42 21.19
CA PRO A 272 -7.63 12.21 21.44
C PRO A 272 -9.03 12.29 20.85
N THR A 273 -9.30 11.36 19.93
CA THR A 273 -10.53 11.34 19.12
C THR A 273 -11.03 9.90 19.03
N PRO A 274 -12.35 9.63 19.07
CA PRO A 274 -12.89 8.31 18.76
C PRO A 274 -12.53 7.85 17.36
N VAL A 275 -11.95 6.63 17.25
CA VAL A 275 -11.53 6.03 15.99
C VAL A 275 -12.22 4.68 15.79
N LEU A 276 -12.91 4.52 14.65
CA LEU A 276 -13.36 3.23 14.15
C LEU A 276 -12.32 2.70 13.17
N LYS A 277 -11.74 1.54 13.46
CA LYS A 277 -10.86 0.84 12.51
C LYS A 277 -11.65 -0.18 11.69
N ILE A 278 -11.57 -0.07 10.37
CA ILE A 278 -12.14 -1.03 9.40
C ILE A 278 -10.96 -1.72 8.70
N GLY A 279 -10.88 -3.03 8.84
CA GLY A 279 -9.83 -3.89 8.31
C GLY A 279 -10.17 -5.34 8.62
N VAL A 280 -9.18 -6.23 8.50
CA VAL A 280 -9.32 -7.64 8.87
C VAL A 280 -9.26 -7.78 10.39
N ASN A 281 -10.32 -8.35 10.98
CA ASN A 281 -10.54 -8.40 12.44
C ASN A 281 -9.85 -9.63 13.07
N ASP A 282 -8.53 -9.58 13.28
CA ASP A 282 -7.74 -10.59 13.99
C ASP A 282 -8.11 -12.05 13.63
N VAL A 283 -8.26 -12.28 12.33
CA VAL A 283 -8.58 -13.59 11.74
C VAL A 283 -7.71 -13.83 10.52
N TYR A 284 -7.46 -15.09 10.21
CA TYR A 284 -6.83 -15.47 8.94
C TYR A 284 -7.77 -15.22 7.77
N GLY A 285 -7.17 -15.08 6.58
CA GLY A 285 -7.91 -15.12 5.33
C GLY A 285 -8.35 -16.53 4.94
N GLU A 286 -8.90 -16.66 3.76
CA GLU A 286 -9.34 -17.92 3.17
C GLU A 286 -9.30 -17.87 1.64
N SER A 287 -9.40 -19.03 0.98
CA SER A 287 -9.48 -19.10 -0.48
C SER A 287 -10.87 -18.69 -0.97
N GLY A 288 -10.91 -17.89 -2.02
CA GLY A 288 -12.16 -17.48 -2.68
C GLY A 288 -11.93 -16.42 -3.74
N PRO A 289 -12.94 -16.05 -4.53
CA PRO A 289 -12.84 -14.94 -5.48
C PRO A 289 -12.58 -13.61 -4.74
N ALA A 290 -11.58 -12.87 -5.18
CA ALA A 290 -11.09 -11.65 -4.49
C ALA A 290 -12.20 -10.67 -4.09
N VAL A 291 -13.12 -10.32 -5.02
CA VAL A 291 -14.23 -9.40 -4.75
C VAL A 291 -15.19 -9.93 -3.67
N GLN A 292 -15.42 -11.26 -3.66
CA GLN A 292 -16.27 -11.87 -2.63
C GLN A 292 -15.60 -11.84 -1.25
N LEU A 293 -14.29 -12.01 -1.21
CA LEU A 293 -13.52 -11.91 0.04
C LEU A 293 -13.52 -10.47 0.57
N VAL A 294 -13.28 -9.47 -0.27
CA VAL A 294 -13.39 -8.05 0.13
C VAL A 294 -14.76 -7.80 0.79
N LYS A 295 -15.85 -8.25 0.16
CA LYS A 295 -17.21 -8.13 0.74
C LYS A 295 -17.37 -8.94 2.03
N LYS A 296 -16.92 -10.20 2.06
CA LYS A 296 -17.04 -11.08 3.24
C LYS A 296 -16.33 -10.53 4.47
N TYR A 297 -15.16 -9.93 4.27
CA TYR A 297 -14.40 -9.30 5.35
C TYR A 297 -14.89 -7.88 5.67
N GLY A 298 -15.94 -7.41 4.98
CA GLY A 298 -16.59 -6.14 5.24
C GLY A 298 -15.73 -4.93 4.87
N LEU A 299 -15.03 -5.04 3.74
CA LEU A 299 -14.13 -4.06 3.18
C LEU A 299 -14.69 -3.40 1.89
N ASP A 300 -15.87 -3.84 1.42
CA ASP A 300 -16.56 -3.20 0.31
C ASP A 300 -17.30 -1.92 0.75
N ALA A 301 -17.66 -1.07 -0.20
CA ALA A 301 -18.30 0.23 0.05
C ALA A 301 -19.58 0.14 0.89
N GLU A 302 -20.41 -0.88 0.65
CA GLU A 302 -21.67 -1.10 1.40
C GLU A 302 -21.40 -1.42 2.88
N SER A 303 -20.38 -2.24 3.13
CA SER A 303 -19.97 -2.61 4.49
C SER A 303 -19.33 -1.42 5.22
N ILE A 304 -18.49 -0.63 4.52
CA ILE A 304 -17.89 0.60 5.07
C ILE A 304 -19.00 1.57 5.44
N TYR A 305 -19.91 1.87 4.51
CA TYR A 305 -21.06 2.74 4.76
C TYR A 305 -21.85 2.31 6.01
N THR A 306 -22.18 1.01 6.11
CA THR A 306 -22.98 0.49 7.22
C THR A 306 -22.26 0.67 8.57
N LYS A 307 -20.96 0.36 8.61
CA LYS A 307 -20.13 0.49 9.83
C LYS A 307 -19.96 1.95 10.23
N VAL A 308 -19.70 2.84 9.27
CA VAL A 308 -19.54 4.29 9.54
C VAL A 308 -20.84 4.87 10.06
N ARG A 309 -21.97 4.56 9.43
CA ARG A 309 -23.30 5.02 9.87
C ARG A 309 -23.61 4.57 11.30
N ALA A 310 -23.34 3.31 11.62
CA ALA A 310 -23.52 2.80 12.99
C ALA A 310 -22.59 3.48 14.02
N PHE A 311 -21.37 3.84 13.62
CA PHE A 311 -20.43 4.56 14.48
C PHE A 311 -20.85 6.02 14.73
N LEU A 312 -21.61 6.62 13.82
CA LEU A 312 -22.08 8.00 13.92
C LEU A 312 -23.37 8.13 14.76
N ALA A 313 -24.18 7.08 14.79
CA ALA A 313 -25.42 7.02 15.58
C ALA A 313 -25.12 7.05 17.10
#